data_b2cf2bbd946f13176e1c09a028d4ea7b
#
_entry.id   b2cf2bbd946f13176e1c09a028d4ea7b
#
_cell.length_a   1.000
_cell.length_b   1.000
_cell.length_c   1.000
_cell.angle_alpha   90.00
_cell.angle_beta   90.00
_cell.angle_gamma   90.00
#
_symmetry.space_group_name_H-M   'P 1'
#
loop_
_entity.id
_entity.type
_entity.pdbx_description
1 polymer ?
#
loop_
_entity_poly.entity_id
_entity_poly.type
_entity_poly.pdbx_seq_one_letter_code
_entity_poly.pdbx_strand_id
1 'polypeptide(L)'
;MAIPVCADPLEPIADDRTSVPVESKFMNQTPSPTSLLPHPGWRVALPAVVLTLAAILAIFRETALSMVDIWVRSGTYAHGFIVPPITLWLIWRIRERIAVLAPRHCYPAVLLLATAGFAWLLGEVATVNVVPQFALVFMLVFAVLAVLGPVVARSIAFPLLFLFFAVPFGDFTQPKLMEWTAKFTVLGLRLTGIPVYSEGQNLVIPSGSWSVVEACSGVRYLIASVTVGTLFAYLTYHSLKRRLLFVGISFLVPIVANWGRAYMIVMIGHLSDNTLAVGVDHLIYGWVFFGFVIMAMFWIGARWREDDLPSGSAKPLAVAAAGTDSAVRLAAVATVLVAAVWPLAQWQIDRDTAPPLSQLSPLGPIAGWQNAPQGLPDWRPRFENYSASTQSTFENGGRVAGLFLGYYRNQDQQRKLVSSTNVLVASVDPLWARVGSGKREIMFNQQALTVRTAQLRSSGNARMVVWQWYWINGHWTASDVLAKVYTALSRLTGKGDDSAVIIIYALQHQAGEADATLEAFAGAAGSIIESTLRQTREAR
;
A
#
# COMPACT_ATOMS: atom_id res chain seq x y z
N MET A 1 -15.75 -2.11 -57.27
CA MET A 1 -16.65 -3.23 -57.57
C MET A 1 -18.00 -2.89 -56.96
N ALA A 2 -19.01 -2.80 -57.81
CA ALA A 2 -20.23 -2.01 -57.68
C ALA A 2 -21.31 -2.66 -56.81
N ILE A 3 -22.04 -1.82 -56.07
CA ILE A 3 -23.30 -2.07 -55.36
C ILE A 3 -24.44 -2.01 -56.39
N PRO A 4 -25.47 -2.83 -56.35
CA PRO A 4 -26.75 -2.48 -56.95
C PRO A 4 -27.81 -2.11 -55.91
N VAL A 5 -28.35 -0.91 -56.14
CA VAL A 5 -29.61 -0.37 -55.65
C VAL A 5 -30.77 -1.04 -56.37
N CYS A 6 -31.84 -1.42 -55.66
CA CYS A 6 -33.16 -1.64 -56.26
C CYS A 6 -34.20 -0.79 -55.55
N ALA A 7 -34.81 0.07 -56.32
CA ALA A 7 -35.94 0.91 -55.98
C ALA A 7 -37.27 0.31 -56.50
N ASP A 8 -38.29 0.55 -55.74
CA ASP A 8 -39.75 0.61 -55.92
C ASP A 8 -40.49 0.35 -57.21
N PRO A 9 -41.79 0.10 -57.21
CA PRO A 9 -42.72 1.23 -57.41
C PRO A 9 -44.01 1.20 -56.54
N LEU A 10 -44.53 2.43 -56.38
CA LEU A 10 -45.82 2.81 -55.83
C LEU A 10 -47.00 2.29 -56.66
N GLU A 11 -48.07 1.83 -55.96
CA GLU A 11 -49.45 1.77 -56.57
C GLU A 11 -50.50 2.44 -55.65
N PRO A 12 -51.61 2.93 -56.16
CA PRO A 12 -52.35 4.04 -55.64
C PRO A 12 -53.57 3.65 -54.77
N ILE A 13 -53.95 4.62 -53.97
CA ILE A 13 -55.07 4.73 -53.04
C ILE A 13 -56.43 4.45 -53.67
N ALA A 14 -57.24 3.60 -53.09
CA ALA A 14 -58.68 3.53 -53.22
C ALA A 14 -59.37 3.99 -51.96
N ASP A 15 -60.18 5.06 -52.08
CA ASP A 15 -61.02 5.67 -51.05
C ASP A 15 -62.30 4.82 -50.85
N ASP A 16 -62.49 4.23 -49.65
CA ASP A 16 -63.79 3.66 -49.28
C ASP A 16 -64.17 4.10 -47.87
N ARG A 17 -65.14 5.04 -47.83
CA ARG A 17 -65.76 5.57 -46.64
C ARG A 17 -66.88 4.63 -46.19
N THR A 18 -66.64 3.83 -45.16
CA THR A 18 -67.72 3.27 -44.38
C THR A 18 -67.50 3.56 -42.90
N SER A 19 -68.39 4.42 -42.39
CA SER A 19 -68.45 4.84 -40.98
C SER A 19 -68.84 3.67 -40.04
N VAL A 20 -67.93 3.29 -39.15
CA VAL A 20 -68.23 2.46 -37.99
C VAL A 20 -67.97 3.25 -36.72
N PRO A 21 -68.89 3.29 -35.73
CA PRO A 21 -68.70 4.09 -34.52
C PRO A 21 -67.63 3.52 -33.66
N VAL A 22 -66.58 4.30 -33.39
CA VAL A 22 -65.50 3.98 -32.45
C VAL A 22 -66.02 4.29 -31.04
N GLU A 23 -66.44 3.27 -30.34
CA GLU A 23 -66.60 3.33 -28.86
C GLU A 23 -65.24 3.62 -28.24
N SER A 24 -65.10 4.80 -27.65
CA SER A 24 -63.97 5.24 -26.87
C SER A 24 -63.93 4.48 -25.53
N LYS A 25 -63.20 3.35 -25.50
CA LYS A 25 -62.75 2.66 -24.32
C LYS A 25 -61.22 2.69 -24.21
N PHE A 26 -60.62 3.88 -24.27
CA PHE A 26 -59.30 4.08 -23.71
C PHE A 26 -59.45 4.28 -22.20
N MET A 27 -59.59 3.17 -21.50
CA MET A 27 -59.39 3.15 -20.07
C MET A 27 -57.95 3.57 -19.78
N ASN A 28 -57.77 4.70 -19.12
CA ASN A 28 -56.54 5.15 -18.49
C ASN A 28 -56.05 4.05 -17.53
N GLN A 29 -55.32 3.07 -18.04
CA GLN A 29 -54.45 2.23 -17.24
C GLN A 29 -53.14 3.02 -17.01
N THR A 30 -53.14 3.90 -16.03
CA THR A 30 -51.91 4.23 -15.32
C THR A 30 -51.29 2.91 -14.91
N PRO A 31 -50.09 2.58 -15.36
CA PRO A 31 -49.43 1.37 -14.88
C PRO A 31 -49.25 1.57 -13.38
N SER A 32 -50.01 0.82 -12.58
CA SER A 32 -49.75 0.63 -11.17
C SER A 32 -48.25 0.34 -11.02
N PRO A 33 -47.55 0.93 -10.03
CA PRO A 33 -46.21 0.54 -9.73
C PRO A 33 -46.27 -0.94 -9.29
N THR A 34 -46.08 -1.86 -10.24
CA THR A 34 -45.90 -3.27 -9.93
C THR A 34 -44.68 -3.29 -9.01
N SER A 35 -44.91 -3.48 -7.72
CA SER A 35 -43.89 -3.80 -6.75
C SER A 35 -43.24 -5.08 -7.25
N LEU A 36 -42.08 -4.94 -7.88
CA LEU A 36 -41.29 -6.06 -8.40
C LEU A 36 -40.90 -6.88 -7.17
N LEU A 37 -41.59 -8.03 -7.00
CA LEU A 37 -41.28 -8.95 -5.89
C LEU A 37 -39.81 -9.41 -6.03
N PRO A 38 -39.10 -9.53 -4.91
CA PRO A 38 -37.73 -10.06 -4.92
C PRO A 38 -37.67 -11.43 -5.59
N HIS A 39 -36.64 -11.64 -6.41
CA HIS A 39 -36.45 -12.93 -7.07
C HIS A 39 -36.31 -14.05 -6.00
N PRO A 40 -37.07 -15.18 -6.10
CA PRO A 40 -37.10 -16.22 -5.06
C PRO A 40 -35.72 -16.82 -4.75
N GLY A 41 -34.77 -16.84 -5.69
CA GLY A 41 -33.39 -17.30 -5.50
C GLY A 41 -32.61 -16.55 -4.41
N TRP A 42 -33.03 -15.35 -4.02
CA TRP A 42 -32.41 -14.60 -2.92
C TRP A 42 -32.59 -15.25 -1.55
N ARG A 43 -33.62 -16.08 -1.37
CA ARG A 43 -33.84 -16.81 -0.10
C ARG A 43 -32.66 -17.75 0.23
N VAL A 44 -31.98 -18.27 -0.79
CA VAL A 44 -30.80 -19.16 -0.62
C VAL A 44 -29.52 -18.37 -0.85
N ALA A 45 -29.44 -17.51 -1.86
CA ALA A 45 -28.22 -16.82 -2.24
C ALA A 45 -27.75 -15.80 -1.18
N LEU A 46 -28.67 -15.09 -0.50
CA LEU A 46 -28.29 -14.12 0.53
C LEU A 46 -27.65 -14.77 1.76
N PRO A 47 -28.26 -15.78 2.40
CA PRO A 47 -27.59 -16.52 3.48
C PRO A 47 -26.29 -17.15 3.03
N ALA A 48 -26.25 -17.74 1.83
CA ALA A 48 -25.06 -18.39 1.30
C ALA A 48 -23.89 -17.41 1.18
N VAL A 49 -24.09 -16.22 0.58
CA VAL A 49 -23.01 -15.23 0.45
C VAL A 49 -22.58 -14.68 1.80
N VAL A 50 -23.51 -14.38 2.70
CA VAL A 50 -23.18 -13.88 4.06
C VAL A 50 -22.36 -14.90 4.83
N LEU A 51 -22.76 -16.16 4.83
CA LEU A 51 -21.99 -17.23 5.50
C LEU A 51 -20.62 -17.45 4.85
N THR A 52 -20.54 -17.37 3.51
CA THR A 52 -19.25 -17.47 2.79
C THR A 52 -18.29 -16.35 3.17
N LEU A 53 -18.78 -15.10 3.19
CA LEU A 53 -17.96 -13.95 3.59
C LEU A 53 -17.53 -14.04 5.05
N ALA A 54 -18.44 -14.43 5.94
CA ALA A 54 -18.14 -14.64 7.37
C ALA A 54 -17.10 -15.74 7.56
N ALA A 55 -17.22 -16.85 6.82
CA ALA A 55 -16.25 -17.95 6.86
C ALA A 55 -14.86 -17.51 6.36
N ILE A 56 -14.78 -16.76 5.25
CA ILE A 56 -13.52 -16.22 4.75
C ILE A 56 -12.88 -15.28 5.78
N LEU A 57 -13.65 -14.35 6.38
CA LEU A 57 -13.14 -13.46 7.42
C LEU A 57 -12.68 -14.23 8.67
N ALA A 58 -13.36 -15.30 9.04
CA ALA A 58 -12.96 -16.17 10.16
C ALA A 58 -11.67 -16.96 9.84
N ILE A 59 -11.55 -17.51 8.62
CA ILE A 59 -10.36 -18.25 8.15
C ILE A 59 -9.14 -17.31 8.12
N PHE A 60 -9.29 -16.10 7.60
CA PHE A 60 -8.22 -15.11 7.45
C PHE A 60 -8.28 -14.02 8.53
N ARG A 61 -8.75 -14.37 9.74
CA ARG A 61 -8.96 -13.42 10.85
C ARG A 61 -7.72 -12.59 11.19
N GLU A 62 -6.54 -13.20 11.14
CA GLU A 62 -5.29 -12.51 11.49
C GLU A 62 -4.96 -11.42 10.47
N THR A 63 -5.15 -11.67 9.19
CA THR A 63 -5.02 -10.66 8.15
C THR A 63 -6.06 -9.55 8.32
N ALA A 64 -7.33 -9.88 8.59
CA ALA A 64 -8.37 -8.89 8.84
C ALA A 64 -8.08 -8.04 10.08
N LEU A 65 -7.66 -8.66 11.18
CA LEU A 65 -7.28 -7.97 12.43
C LEU A 65 -6.03 -7.09 12.24
N SER A 66 -5.07 -7.52 11.42
CA SER A 66 -3.89 -6.69 11.10
C SER A 66 -4.28 -5.38 10.41
N MET A 67 -5.30 -5.41 9.52
CA MET A 67 -5.84 -4.19 8.91
C MET A 67 -6.47 -3.28 9.96
N VAL A 68 -7.33 -3.84 10.83
CA VAL A 68 -7.99 -3.10 11.91
C VAL A 68 -6.98 -2.46 12.86
N ASP A 69 -5.93 -3.19 13.22
CA ASP A 69 -4.87 -2.70 14.08
C ASP A 69 -4.11 -1.50 13.44
N ILE A 70 -3.86 -1.55 12.12
CA ILE A 70 -3.30 -0.40 11.39
C ILE A 70 -4.27 0.78 11.39
N TRP A 71 -5.57 0.56 11.20
CA TRP A 71 -6.58 1.63 11.24
C TRP A 71 -6.65 2.31 12.62
N VAL A 72 -6.47 1.54 13.71
CA VAL A 72 -6.45 2.08 15.09
C VAL A 72 -5.19 2.90 15.34
N ARG A 73 -4.02 2.37 14.96
CA ARG A 73 -2.73 2.98 15.29
C ARG A 73 -2.32 4.11 14.36
N SER A 74 -2.76 4.07 13.10
CA SER A 74 -2.31 5.01 12.08
C SER A 74 -3.41 6.01 11.73
N GLY A 75 -3.20 7.28 12.08
CA GLY A 75 -4.10 8.36 11.63
C GLY A 75 -4.17 8.53 10.11
N THR A 76 -3.25 7.94 9.35
CA THR A 76 -3.28 7.92 7.87
C THR A 76 -4.36 6.97 7.35
N TYR A 77 -4.56 5.83 8.01
CA TYR A 77 -5.46 4.77 7.55
C TYR A 77 -6.75 4.64 8.36
N ALA A 78 -7.03 5.56 9.30
CA ALA A 78 -8.26 5.57 10.10
C ALA A 78 -9.55 5.59 9.25
N HIS A 79 -9.50 6.08 8.01
CA HIS A 79 -10.62 6.03 7.06
C HIS A 79 -11.04 4.59 6.72
N GLY A 80 -10.17 3.59 6.93
CA GLY A 80 -10.49 2.17 6.75
C GLY A 80 -11.72 1.72 7.54
N PHE A 81 -11.98 2.32 8.72
CA PHE A 81 -13.18 2.03 9.52
C PHE A 81 -14.49 2.41 8.84
N ILE A 82 -14.50 3.47 8.02
CA ILE A 82 -15.72 3.94 7.38
C ILE A 82 -15.99 3.28 6.02
N VAL A 83 -14.97 2.66 5.41
CA VAL A 83 -15.10 2.04 4.08
C VAL A 83 -16.08 0.87 4.06
N PRO A 84 -16.03 -0.14 4.97
CA PRO A 84 -17.01 -1.22 4.99
C PRO A 84 -18.45 -0.75 5.25
N PRO A 85 -18.75 0.12 6.24
CA PRO A 85 -20.10 0.69 6.40
C PRO A 85 -20.61 1.44 5.17
N ILE A 86 -19.76 2.24 4.52
CA ILE A 86 -20.15 2.96 3.28
C ILE A 86 -20.43 1.95 2.16
N THR A 87 -19.62 0.92 2.01
CA THR A 87 -19.86 -0.14 1.03
C THR A 87 -21.23 -0.81 1.24
N LEU A 88 -21.55 -1.18 2.47
CA LEU A 88 -22.85 -1.75 2.82
C LEU A 88 -24.00 -0.78 2.55
N TRP A 89 -23.82 0.49 2.89
CA TRP A 89 -24.80 1.54 2.61
C TRP A 89 -25.03 1.72 1.10
N LEU A 90 -23.98 1.72 0.29
CA LEU A 90 -24.08 1.81 -1.17
C LEU A 90 -24.86 0.62 -1.75
N ILE A 91 -24.62 -0.60 -1.28
CA ILE A 91 -25.37 -1.80 -1.68
C ILE A 91 -26.84 -1.67 -1.24
N TRP A 92 -27.07 -1.26 0.01
CA TRP A 92 -28.41 -1.08 0.54
C TRP A 92 -29.21 -0.01 -0.24
N ARG A 93 -28.57 1.07 -0.67
CA ARG A 93 -29.20 2.14 -1.46
C ARG A 93 -29.79 1.62 -2.78
N ILE A 94 -29.20 0.59 -3.38
CA ILE A 94 -29.66 0.02 -4.65
C ILE A 94 -30.33 -1.36 -4.48
N ARG A 95 -30.71 -1.73 -3.23
CA ARG A 95 -31.26 -3.05 -2.89
C ARG A 95 -32.48 -3.45 -3.74
N GLU A 96 -33.36 -2.51 -4.05
CA GLU A 96 -34.56 -2.76 -4.86
C GLU A 96 -34.21 -3.17 -6.30
N ARG A 97 -33.18 -2.53 -6.87
CA ARG A 97 -32.68 -2.89 -8.21
C ARG A 97 -31.99 -4.25 -8.21
N ILE A 98 -31.30 -4.58 -7.12
CA ILE A 98 -30.61 -5.86 -6.97
C ILE A 98 -31.62 -7.00 -6.74
N ALA A 99 -32.67 -6.75 -5.95
CA ALA A 99 -33.64 -7.76 -5.54
C ALA A 99 -34.36 -8.42 -6.73
N VAL A 100 -34.53 -7.72 -7.84
CA VAL A 100 -35.18 -8.26 -9.05
C VAL A 100 -34.24 -9.09 -9.93
N LEU A 101 -32.91 -9.02 -9.69
CA LEU A 101 -31.93 -9.77 -10.45
C LEU A 101 -31.88 -11.23 -9.96
N ALA A 102 -31.78 -12.17 -10.89
CA ALA A 102 -31.62 -13.58 -10.56
C ALA A 102 -30.17 -13.89 -10.14
N PRO A 103 -29.90 -14.27 -8.88
CA PRO A 103 -28.57 -14.70 -8.48
C PRO A 103 -28.21 -16.01 -9.18
N ARG A 104 -26.97 -16.10 -9.67
CA ARG A 104 -26.41 -17.29 -10.35
C ARG A 104 -25.00 -17.53 -9.86
N HIS A 105 -24.67 -18.79 -9.62
CA HIS A 105 -23.29 -19.15 -9.31
C HIS A 105 -22.35 -18.91 -10.50
N CYS A 106 -21.06 -18.69 -10.21
CA CYS A 106 -20.01 -18.48 -11.21
C CYS A 106 -18.74 -19.24 -10.81
N TYR A 107 -18.61 -20.50 -11.24
CA TYR A 107 -17.44 -21.33 -10.89
C TYR A 107 -16.08 -20.74 -11.33
N PRO A 108 -15.93 -20.06 -12.49
CA PRO A 108 -14.67 -19.38 -12.81
C PRO A 108 -14.21 -18.38 -11.74
N ALA A 109 -15.12 -17.78 -10.97
CA ALA A 109 -14.77 -16.89 -9.87
C ALA A 109 -14.11 -17.62 -8.70
N VAL A 110 -14.39 -18.92 -8.52
CA VAL A 110 -13.69 -19.75 -7.52
C VAL A 110 -12.22 -19.94 -7.89
N LEU A 111 -11.91 -20.03 -9.20
CA LEU A 111 -10.52 -20.06 -9.66
C LEU A 111 -9.81 -18.73 -9.42
N LEU A 112 -10.50 -17.59 -9.66
CA LEU A 112 -9.96 -16.26 -9.32
C LEU A 112 -9.73 -16.12 -7.81
N LEU A 113 -10.63 -16.67 -6.99
CA LEU A 113 -10.43 -16.72 -5.54
C LEU A 113 -9.22 -17.59 -5.16
N ALA A 114 -9.02 -18.71 -5.83
CA ALA A 114 -7.84 -19.54 -5.63
C ALA A 114 -6.55 -18.78 -5.94
N THR A 115 -6.50 -18.02 -7.05
CA THR A 115 -5.31 -17.19 -7.37
C THR A 115 -5.09 -16.08 -6.34
N ALA A 116 -6.15 -15.46 -5.83
CA ALA A 116 -6.03 -14.48 -4.74
C ALA A 116 -5.53 -15.13 -3.44
N GLY A 117 -6.02 -16.31 -3.10
CA GLY A 117 -5.52 -17.07 -1.95
C GLY A 117 -4.05 -17.50 -2.10
N PHE A 118 -3.62 -17.89 -3.31
CA PHE A 118 -2.22 -18.13 -3.60
C PHE A 118 -1.35 -16.88 -3.42
N ALA A 119 -1.83 -15.72 -3.91
CA ALA A 119 -1.15 -14.45 -3.68
C ALA A 119 -1.07 -14.11 -2.18
N TRP A 120 -2.14 -14.41 -1.41
CA TRP A 120 -2.13 -14.31 0.06
C TRP A 120 -1.00 -15.14 0.67
N LEU A 121 -0.89 -16.43 0.30
CA LEU A 121 0.17 -17.32 0.78
C LEU A 121 1.56 -16.76 0.46
N LEU A 122 1.79 -16.32 -0.79
CA LEU A 122 3.07 -15.73 -1.17
C LEU A 122 3.40 -14.47 -0.35
N GLY A 123 2.40 -13.64 -0.06
CA GLY A 123 2.56 -12.45 0.78
C GLY A 123 2.92 -12.78 2.22
N GLU A 124 2.29 -13.80 2.82
CA GLU A 124 2.61 -14.28 4.18
C GLU A 124 4.02 -14.87 4.22
N VAL A 125 4.36 -15.73 3.27
CA VAL A 125 5.69 -16.36 3.19
C VAL A 125 6.80 -15.32 2.96
N ALA A 126 6.53 -14.26 2.18
CA ALA A 126 7.44 -13.13 1.96
C ALA A 126 7.40 -12.09 3.09
N THR A 127 6.54 -12.23 4.09
CA THR A 127 6.29 -11.23 5.15
C THR A 127 6.00 -9.82 4.62
N VAL A 128 5.18 -9.71 3.56
CA VAL A 128 4.77 -8.45 2.93
C VAL A 128 3.32 -8.15 3.27
N ASN A 129 3.03 -7.42 4.34
CA ASN A 129 1.69 -7.22 4.91
C ASN A 129 0.63 -6.78 3.90
N VAL A 130 0.98 -5.90 2.98
CA VAL A 130 0.02 -5.32 2.04
C VAL A 130 -0.54 -6.35 1.05
N VAL A 131 0.23 -7.37 0.69
CA VAL A 131 -0.19 -8.40 -0.28
C VAL A 131 -1.30 -9.28 0.28
N PRO A 132 -1.19 -9.89 1.49
CA PRO A 132 -2.29 -10.62 2.13
C PRO A 132 -3.54 -9.77 2.32
N GLN A 133 -3.40 -8.49 2.66
CA GLN A 133 -4.54 -7.59 2.88
C GLN A 133 -5.30 -7.32 1.57
N PHE A 134 -4.60 -7.04 0.46
CA PHE A 134 -5.24 -6.95 -0.86
C PHE A 134 -5.87 -8.29 -1.28
N ALA A 135 -5.17 -9.40 -1.07
CA ALA A 135 -5.66 -10.73 -1.42
C ALA A 135 -6.95 -11.07 -0.66
N LEU A 136 -7.06 -10.72 0.63
CA LEU A 136 -8.28 -10.89 1.40
C LEU A 136 -9.46 -10.12 0.77
N VAL A 137 -9.27 -8.84 0.40
CA VAL A 137 -10.32 -8.05 -0.24
C VAL A 137 -10.70 -8.64 -1.60
N PHE A 138 -9.72 -9.09 -2.41
CA PHE A 138 -10.00 -9.81 -3.65
C PHE A 138 -10.79 -11.09 -3.41
N MET A 139 -10.44 -11.89 -2.39
CA MET A 139 -11.18 -13.10 -2.05
C MET A 139 -12.63 -12.79 -1.67
N LEU A 140 -12.89 -11.71 -0.91
CA LEU A 140 -14.26 -11.27 -0.60
C LEU A 140 -15.03 -10.87 -1.86
N VAL A 141 -14.41 -10.12 -2.77
CA VAL A 141 -15.03 -9.72 -4.06
C VAL A 141 -15.32 -10.94 -4.94
N PHE A 142 -14.37 -11.86 -5.06
CA PHE A 142 -14.54 -13.07 -5.86
C PHE A 142 -15.53 -14.05 -5.23
N ALA A 143 -15.65 -14.10 -3.90
CA ALA A 143 -16.69 -14.86 -3.22
C ALA A 143 -18.09 -14.33 -3.56
N VAL A 144 -18.29 -13.01 -3.56
CA VAL A 144 -19.54 -12.41 -4.02
C VAL A 144 -19.82 -12.77 -5.48
N LEU A 145 -18.81 -12.70 -6.36
CA LEU A 145 -18.94 -13.08 -7.77
C LEU A 145 -19.24 -14.58 -7.94
N ALA A 146 -18.63 -15.45 -7.13
CA ALA A 146 -18.83 -16.90 -7.20
C ALA A 146 -20.25 -17.31 -6.81
N VAL A 147 -20.80 -16.70 -5.76
CA VAL A 147 -22.11 -17.07 -5.19
C VAL A 147 -23.26 -16.32 -5.87
N LEU A 148 -23.13 -15.03 -6.15
CA LEU A 148 -24.19 -14.19 -6.71
C LEU A 148 -24.11 -14.04 -8.24
N GLY A 149 -22.94 -14.32 -8.83
CA GLY A 149 -22.69 -14.28 -10.25
C GLY A 149 -22.43 -12.88 -10.86
N PRO A 150 -22.08 -12.86 -12.15
CA PRO A 150 -21.57 -11.65 -12.79
C PRO A 150 -22.61 -10.54 -12.97
N VAL A 151 -23.89 -10.88 -13.08
CA VAL A 151 -24.96 -9.87 -13.26
C VAL A 151 -25.14 -9.06 -11.99
N VAL A 152 -25.27 -9.73 -10.84
CA VAL A 152 -25.39 -9.08 -9.53
C VAL A 152 -24.09 -8.37 -9.17
N ALA A 153 -22.94 -9.03 -9.32
CA ALA A 153 -21.62 -8.46 -9.01
C ALA A 153 -21.34 -7.18 -9.83
N ARG A 154 -21.72 -7.14 -11.10
CA ARG A 154 -21.57 -5.95 -11.95
C ARG A 154 -22.46 -4.80 -11.46
N SER A 155 -23.66 -5.08 -10.96
CA SER A 155 -24.57 -4.06 -10.42
C SER A 155 -24.03 -3.39 -9.16
N ILE A 156 -23.20 -4.12 -8.36
CA ILE A 156 -22.55 -3.64 -7.14
C ILE A 156 -21.03 -3.50 -7.32
N ALA A 157 -20.55 -3.39 -8.57
CA ALA A 157 -19.13 -3.36 -8.86
C ALA A 157 -18.41 -2.21 -8.15
N PHE A 158 -19.00 -1.01 -8.17
CA PHE A 158 -18.39 0.13 -7.48
C PHE A 158 -18.28 -0.09 -5.96
N PRO A 159 -19.35 -0.45 -5.21
CA PRO A 159 -19.23 -0.81 -3.80
C PRO A 159 -18.16 -1.86 -3.51
N LEU A 160 -18.08 -2.92 -4.33
CA LEU A 160 -17.06 -3.95 -4.17
C LEU A 160 -15.63 -3.42 -4.40
N LEU A 161 -15.44 -2.59 -5.43
CA LEU A 161 -14.15 -1.95 -5.69
C LEU A 161 -13.80 -0.91 -4.63
N PHE A 162 -14.78 -0.25 -4.04
CA PHE A 162 -14.57 0.73 -2.97
C PHE A 162 -13.98 0.09 -1.70
N LEU A 163 -14.20 -1.21 -1.46
CA LEU A 163 -13.58 -1.96 -0.36
C LEU A 163 -12.05 -1.92 -0.40
N PHE A 164 -11.43 -1.75 -1.57
CA PHE A 164 -9.97 -1.68 -1.66
C PHE A 164 -9.39 -0.46 -0.94
N PHE A 165 -10.15 0.59 -0.72
CA PHE A 165 -9.73 1.72 0.11
C PHE A 165 -9.62 1.38 1.60
N ALA A 166 -10.12 0.22 2.04
CA ALA A 166 -9.90 -0.28 3.39
C ALA A 166 -8.48 -0.84 3.59
N VAL A 167 -7.78 -1.21 2.50
CA VAL A 167 -6.42 -1.74 2.57
C VAL A 167 -5.43 -0.62 2.89
N PRO A 168 -4.62 -0.75 3.96
CA PRO A 168 -3.57 0.22 4.28
C PRO A 168 -2.45 0.18 3.23
N PHE A 169 -2.52 1.06 2.25
CA PHE A 169 -1.60 1.10 1.12
C PHE A 169 -1.19 2.53 0.77
N GLY A 170 0.10 2.76 0.53
CA GLY A 170 0.59 4.07 0.09
C GLY A 170 1.85 4.57 0.81
N ASP A 171 2.29 3.97 1.92
CA ASP A 171 3.48 4.41 2.67
C ASP A 171 4.75 4.45 1.81
N PHE A 172 4.85 3.61 0.80
CA PHE A 172 5.99 3.60 -0.13
C PHE A 172 6.12 4.91 -0.94
N THR A 173 5.06 5.71 -1.04
CA THR A 173 5.08 7.02 -1.69
C THR A 173 5.65 8.12 -0.80
N GLN A 174 5.66 7.91 0.52
CA GLN A 174 6.01 8.88 1.53
C GLN A 174 7.41 9.50 1.34
N PRO A 175 8.50 8.72 1.11
CA PRO A 175 9.82 9.31 0.91
C PRO A 175 9.88 10.24 -0.30
N LYS A 176 9.17 9.88 -1.37
CA LYS A 176 9.14 10.69 -2.60
C LYS A 176 8.32 11.97 -2.43
N LEU A 177 7.20 11.87 -1.74
CA LEU A 177 6.39 13.05 -1.42
C LEU A 177 7.11 14.01 -0.46
N MET A 178 7.88 13.51 0.51
CA MET A 178 8.73 14.32 1.37
C MET A 178 9.82 15.05 0.55
N GLU A 179 10.49 14.34 -0.36
CA GLU A 179 11.49 14.95 -1.27
C GLU A 179 10.87 16.06 -2.11
N TRP A 180 9.70 15.83 -2.70
CA TRP A 180 9.01 16.85 -3.50
C TRP A 180 8.58 18.02 -2.64
N THR A 181 8.07 17.79 -1.44
CA THR A 181 7.68 18.85 -0.50
C THR A 181 8.89 19.72 -0.13
N ALA A 182 10.05 19.11 0.18
CA ALA A 182 11.28 19.85 0.47
C ALA A 182 11.72 20.70 -0.73
N LYS A 183 11.79 20.12 -1.93
CA LYS A 183 12.17 20.85 -3.15
C LYS A 183 11.25 22.03 -3.45
N PHE A 184 9.94 21.83 -3.29
CA PHE A 184 8.95 22.89 -3.54
C PHE A 184 9.04 24.01 -2.49
N THR A 185 9.26 23.65 -1.23
CA THR A 185 9.48 24.64 -0.15
C THR A 185 10.74 25.47 -0.40
N VAL A 186 11.84 24.85 -0.81
CA VAL A 186 13.08 25.54 -1.20
C VAL A 186 12.83 26.51 -2.37
N LEU A 187 12.11 26.05 -3.39
CA LEU A 187 11.75 26.90 -4.54
C LEU A 187 10.92 28.11 -4.09
N GLY A 188 9.89 27.89 -3.26
CA GLY A 188 9.04 28.96 -2.73
C GLY A 188 9.82 29.98 -1.93
N LEU A 189 10.72 29.53 -1.04
CA LEU A 189 11.58 30.43 -0.25
C LEU A 189 12.52 31.26 -1.11
N ARG A 190 13.14 30.67 -2.13
CA ARG A 190 13.99 31.39 -3.08
C ARG A 190 13.23 32.43 -3.88
N LEU A 191 12.02 32.11 -4.34
CA LEU A 191 11.15 33.03 -5.07
C LEU A 191 10.71 34.25 -4.21
N THR A 192 10.62 34.06 -2.90
CA THR A 192 10.31 35.18 -1.95
C THR A 192 11.54 35.85 -1.37
N GLY A 193 12.75 35.58 -1.93
CA GLY A 193 13.98 36.27 -1.58
C GLY A 193 14.65 35.79 -0.28
N ILE A 194 14.20 34.66 0.30
CA ILE A 194 14.81 34.12 1.52
C ILE A 194 15.96 33.18 1.12
N PRO A 195 17.20 33.43 1.56
CA PRO A 195 18.31 32.55 1.32
C PRO A 195 18.10 31.24 2.08
N VAL A 196 18.17 30.12 1.34
CA VAL A 196 17.97 28.77 1.90
C VAL A 196 19.10 27.86 1.46
N TYR A 197 19.74 27.23 2.44
CA TYR A 197 20.62 26.08 2.26
C TYR A 197 19.82 24.82 2.52
N SER A 198 19.92 23.83 1.63
CA SER A 198 19.18 22.58 1.76
C SER A 198 20.09 21.37 1.60
N GLU A 199 19.98 20.41 2.51
CA GLU A 199 20.68 19.14 2.48
C GLU A 199 19.67 18.00 2.71
N GLY A 200 19.25 17.37 1.61
CA GLY A 200 18.17 16.37 1.63
C GLY A 200 16.82 16.98 2.03
N GLN A 201 16.31 16.58 3.19
CA GLN A 201 15.05 17.06 3.77
C GLN A 201 15.25 18.19 4.81
N ASN A 202 16.50 18.51 5.11
CA ASN A 202 16.84 19.56 6.06
C ASN A 202 17.02 20.89 5.32
N LEU A 203 16.43 21.94 5.84
CA LEU A 203 16.44 23.31 5.31
C LEU A 203 17.01 24.24 6.38
N VAL A 204 17.98 25.05 6.03
CA VAL A 204 18.54 26.08 6.91
C VAL A 204 18.26 27.44 6.27
N ILE A 205 17.56 28.30 7.01
CA ILE A 205 17.24 29.68 6.65
C ILE A 205 17.73 30.59 7.77
N PRO A 206 17.82 31.91 7.59
CA PRO A 206 18.34 32.83 8.59
C PRO A 206 17.66 32.76 9.96
N SER A 207 16.38 32.39 10.02
CA SER A 207 15.61 32.26 11.27
C SER A 207 15.75 30.90 11.95
N GLY A 208 16.42 29.90 11.34
CA GLY A 208 16.61 28.58 11.96
C GLY A 208 16.68 27.42 10.99
N SER A 209 16.72 26.22 11.57
CA SER A 209 16.79 24.96 10.84
C SER A 209 15.44 24.25 10.85
N TRP A 210 15.03 23.76 9.69
CA TRP A 210 13.74 23.07 9.47
C TRP A 210 13.98 21.70 8.85
N SER A 211 13.11 20.75 9.15
CA SER A 211 13.16 19.41 8.54
C SER A 211 11.78 18.98 8.05
N VAL A 212 11.73 18.45 6.83
CA VAL A 212 10.51 17.83 6.29
C VAL A 212 10.41 16.43 6.83
N VAL A 213 9.60 16.24 7.88
CA VAL A 213 9.34 14.96 8.54
C VAL A 213 8.16 14.22 7.90
N GLU A 214 7.93 12.96 8.27
CA GLU A 214 6.85 12.13 7.74
C GLU A 214 5.47 12.78 7.82
N ALA A 215 5.17 13.49 8.91
CA ALA A 215 3.92 14.24 9.09
C ALA A 215 3.71 15.34 8.02
N CYS A 216 4.79 15.81 7.40
CA CYS A 216 4.77 16.82 6.33
C CYS A 216 4.70 16.20 4.91
N SER A 217 4.67 14.89 4.78
CA SER A 217 4.57 14.21 3.47
C SER A 217 3.25 14.46 2.74
N GLY A 218 2.17 14.71 3.48
CA GLY A 218 0.81 14.89 2.92
C GLY A 218 0.10 13.58 2.55
N VAL A 219 0.72 12.41 2.73
CA VAL A 219 0.13 11.10 2.38
C VAL A 219 -1.25 10.90 3.01
N ARG A 220 -1.42 11.27 4.29
CA ARG A 220 -2.71 11.16 5.00
C ARG A 220 -3.83 11.88 4.25
N TYR A 221 -3.59 13.12 3.85
CA TYR A 221 -4.57 13.94 3.16
C TYR A 221 -4.81 13.48 1.73
N LEU A 222 -3.77 12.97 1.07
CA LEU A 222 -3.86 12.38 -0.27
C LEU A 222 -4.80 11.16 -0.26
N ILE A 223 -4.56 10.20 0.62
CA ILE A 223 -5.36 8.97 0.69
C ILE A 223 -6.82 9.30 1.07
N ALA A 224 -7.03 10.14 2.09
CA ALA A 224 -8.37 10.56 2.49
C ALA A 224 -9.12 11.28 1.34
N SER A 225 -8.44 12.21 0.65
CA SER A 225 -9.02 12.95 -0.48
C SER A 225 -9.41 12.04 -1.65
N VAL A 226 -8.54 11.09 -2.02
CA VAL A 226 -8.82 10.14 -3.11
C VAL A 226 -9.98 9.22 -2.74
N THR A 227 -10.04 8.74 -1.48
CA THR A 227 -11.13 7.88 -1.00
C THR A 227 -12.47 8.61 -1.07
N VAL A 228 -12.57 9.79 -0.42
CA VAL A 228 -13.82 10.56 -0.39
C VAL A 228 -14.14 11.16 -1.75
N GLY A 229 -13.13 11.57 -2.52
CA GLY A 229 -13.30 12.08 -3.88
C GLY A 229 -13.82 11.03 -4.86
N THR A 230 -13.37 9.78 -4.74
CA THR A 230 -13.89 8.65 -5.53
C THR A 230 -15.35 8.37 -5.19
N LEU A 231 -15.70 8.40 -3.91
CA LEU A 231 -17.09 8.25 -3.46
C LEU A 231 -17.97 9.41 -4.00
N PHE A 232 -17.51 10.64 -3.86
CA PHE A 232 -18.21 11.83 -4.36
C PHE A 232 -18.42 11.74 -5.88
N ALA A 233 -17.38 11.40 -6.63
CA ALA A 233 -17.46 11.26 -8.08
C ALA A 233 -18.49 10.20 -8.51
N TYR A 234 -18.56 9.08 -7.79
CA TYR A 234 -19.57 8.05 -8.03
C TYR A 234 -21.00 8.52 -7.76
N LEU A 235 -21.19 9.27 -6.67
CA LEU A 235 -22.51 9.71 -6.24
C LEU A 235 -23.05 10.91 -7.05
N THR A 236 -22.13 11.74 -7.62
CA THR A 236 -22.47 13.04 -8.22
C THR A 236 -22.46 13.03 -9.74
N TYR A 237 -21.61 12.20 -10.35
CA TYR A 237 -21.45 12.18 -11.82
C TYR A 237 -21.90 10.86 -12.43
N HIS A 238 -22.48 10.94 -13.63
CA HIS A 238 -22.86 9.78 -14.45
C HIS A 238 -21.79 9.46 -15.50
N SER A 239 -21.18 10.49 -16.09
CA SER A 239 -20.14 10.38 -17.12
C SER A 239 -18.82 9.83 -16.52
N LEU A 240 -18.28 8.76 -17.12
CA LEU A 240 -16.98 8.19 -16.74
C LEU A 240 -15.85 9.23 -16.83
N LYS A 241 -15.89 10.10 -17.85
CA LYS A 241 -14.87 11.16 -18.04
C LYS A 241 -14.85 12.11 -16.84
N ARG A 242 -16.03 12.59 -16.38
CA ARG A 242 -16.12 13.48 -15.20
C ARG A 242 -15.71 12.77 -13.92
N ARG A 243 -16.08 11.49 -13.75
CA ARG A 243 -15.63 10.67 -12.60
C ARG A 243 -14.11 10.59 -12.55
N LEU A 244 -13.48 10.19 -13.65
CA LEU A 244 -12.01 10.05 -13.72
C LEU A 244 -11.31 11.40 -13.55
N LEU A 245 -11.83 12.47 -14.15
CA LEU A 245 -11.29 13.83 -13.98
C LEU A 245 -11.32 14.24 -12.51
N PHE A 246 -12.46 14.06 -11.82
CA PHE A 246 -12.59 14.45 -10.42
C PHE A 246 -11.71 13.60 -9.50
N VAL A 247 -11.57 12.30 -9.76
CA VAL A 247 -10.63 11.43 -9.03
C VAL A 247 -9.19 11.91 -9.26
N GLY A 248 -8.81 12.29 -10.49
CA GLY A 248 -7.52 12.89 -10.79
C GLY A 248 -7.28 14.21 -10.05
N ILE A 249 -8.28 15.08 -9.97
CA ILE A 249 -8.24 16.32 -9.18
C ILE A 249 -8.08 15.98 -7.69
N SER A 250 -8.83 14.99 -7.17
CA SER A 250 -8.73 14.55 -5.77
C SER A 250 -7.37 13.95 -5.42
N PHE A 251 -6.60 13.51 -6.41
CA PHE A 251 -5.22 13.07 -6.25
C PHE A 251 -4.23 14.27 -6.29
N LEU A 252 -4.39 15.21 -7.21
CA LEU A 252 -3.43 16.30 -7.42
C LEU A 252 -3.57 17.43 -6.38
N VAL A 253 -4.81 17.80 -6.04
CA VAL A 253 -5.07 18.95 -5.15
C VAL A 253 -4.40 18.78 -3.77
N PRO A 254 -4.48 17.63 -3.08
CA PRO A 254 -3.80 17.47 -1.79
C PRO A 254 -2.27 17.59 -1.87
N ILE A 255 -1.67 17.15 -2.97
CA ILE A 255 -0.21 17.25 -3.18
C ILE A 255 0.20 18.73 -3.28
N VAL A 256 -0.47 19.49 -4.16
CA VAL A 256 -0.19 20.91 -4.34
C VAL A 256 -0.49 21.71 -3.06
N ALA A 257 -1.62 21.39 -2.42
CA ALA A 257 -1.98 22.01 -1.14
C ALA A 257 -0.96 21.73 -0.05
N ASN A 258 -0.41 20.50 0.02
CA ASN A 258 0.62 20.16 0.99
C ASN A 258 1.93 20.95 0.75
N TRP A 259 2.30 21.16 -0.50
CA TRP A 259 3.44 22.01 -0.84
C TRP A 259 3.25 23.47 -0.35
N GLY A 260 2.07 24.05 -0.64
CA GLY A 260 1.71 25.38 -0.16
C GLY A 260 1.69 25.45 1.38
N ARG A 261 1.15 24.43 2.04
CA ARG A 261 1.15 24.31 3.50
C ARG A 261 2.57 24.27 4.07
N ALA A 262 3.45 23.44 3.53
CA ALA A 262 4.83 23.34 4.01
C ALA A 262 5.57 24.68 3.87
N TYR A 263 5.42 25.34 2.73
CA TYR A 263 5.96 26.68 2.51
C TYR A 263 5.40 27.69 3.53
N MET A 264 4.07 27.73 3.74
CA MET A 264 3.44 28.66 4.70
C MET A 264 3.94 28.44 6.13
N ILE A 265 4.13 27.20 6.57
CA ILE A 265 4.64 26.90 7.91
C ILE A 265 6.05 27.47 8.11
N VAL A 266 6.95 27.29 7.14
CA VAL A 266 8.30 27.83 7.21
C VAL A 266 8.28 29.36 7.17
N MET A 267 7.41 29.97 6.35
CA MET A 267 7.22 31.43 6.29
C MET A 267 6.68 32.01 7.59
N ILE A 268 5.65 31.38 8.17
CA ILE A 268 5.11 31.84 9.47
C ILE A 268 6.17 31.74 10.55
N GLY A 269 6.96 30.66 10.58
CA GLY A 269 8.09 30.53 11.48
C GLY A 269 9.13 31.60 11.27
N HIS A 270 9.51 31.89 10.03
CA HIS A 270 10.49 32.93 9.70
C HIS A 270 10.03 34.31 10.12
N LEU A 271 8.76 34.66 9.87
CA LEU A 271 8.20 35.97 10.18
C LEU A 271 7.87 36.16 11.67
N SER A 272 7.72 35.10 12.43
CA SER A 272 7.36 35.11 13.86
C SER A 272 8.53 34.77 14.79
N ASP A 273 9.78 34.71 14.29
CA ASP A 273 10.94 34.26 15.05
C ASP A 273 10.68 32.91 15.77
N ASN A 274 10.05 31.99 15.06
CA ASN A 274 9.68 30.63 15.51
C ASN A 274 8.65 30.58 16.67
N THR A 275 7.94 31.64 16.99
CA THR A 275 6.95 31.65 18.08
C THR A 275 5.62 31.02 17.70
N LEU A 276 5.17 31.14 16.44
CA LEU A 276 3.85 30.67 15.96
C LEU A 276 3.87 29.37 15.17
N ALA A 277 5.03 28.81 14.85
CA ALA A 277 5.15 27.67 13.94
C ALA A 277 5.50 26.34 14.64
N VAL A 278 5.64 26.32 15.96
CA VAL A 278 6.14 25.17 16.73
C VAL A 278 5.05 24.61 17.65
N GLY A 279 4.81 23.29 17.59
CA GLY A 279 3.95 22.60 18.54
C GLY A 279 2.56 22.20 18.04
N VAL A 280 1.56 22.21 18.94
CA VAL A 280 0.16 21.75 18.71
C VAL A 280 -0.52 22.53 17.59
N ASP A 281 -0.19 23.80 17.43
CA ASP A 281 -0.73 24.67 16.38
C ASP A 281 -0.46 24.13 14.97
N HIS A 282 0.68 23.49 14.76
CA HIS A 282 1.03 22.85 13.48
C HIS A 282 0.02 21.75 13.07
N LEU A 283 -0.48 20.95 14.02
CA LEU A 283 -1.48 19.91 13.76
C LEU A 283 -2.85 20.53 13.48
N ILE A 284 -3.28 21.51 14.29
CA ILE A 284 -4.58 22.19 14.16
C ILE A 284 -4.66 22.93 12.82
N TYR A 285 -3.64 23.73 12.47
CA TYR A 285 -3.59 24.43 11.18
C TYR A 285 -3.62 23.46 10.00
N GLY A 286 -2.97 22.29 10.12
CA GLY A 286 -3.01 21.25 9.08
C GLY A 286 -4.43 20.73 8.85
N TRP A 287 -5.17 20.39 9.90
CA TRP A 287 -6.53 19.86 9.79
C TRP A 287 -7.50 20.90 9.22
N VAL A 288 -7.46 22.12 9.73
CA VAL A 288 -8.32 23.22 9.29
C VAL A 288 -8.01 23.59 7.83
N PHE A 289 -6.75 23.72 7.47
CA PHE A 289 -6.32 24.03 6.11
C PHE A 289 -6.81 22.99 5.10
N PHE A 290 -6.56 21.69 5.37
CA PHE A 290 -7.05 20.64 4.47
C PHE A 290 -8.57 20.50 4.48
N GLY A 291 -9.24 20.79 5.59
CA GLY A 291 -10.70 20.87 5.66
C GLY A 291 -11.25 21.90 4.65
N PHE A 292 -10.66 23.10 4.61
CA PHE A 292 -11.03 24.13 3.64
C PHE A 292 -10.72 23.71 2.19
N VAL A 293 -9.55 23.14 1.94
CA VAL A 293 -9.15 22.68 0.60
C VAL A 293 -10.12 21.61 0.06
N ILE A 294 -10.44 20.61 0.89
CA ILE A 294 -11.36 19.53 0.50
C ILE A 294 -12.78 20.06 0.31
N MET A 295 -13.25 20.95 1.21
CA MET A 295 -14.55 21.57 1.10
C MET A 295 -14.68 22.42 -0.18
N ALA A 296 -13.65 23.24 -0.50
CA ALA A 296 -13.62 24.00 -1.74
C ALA A 296 -13.63 23.10 -2.97
N MET A 297 -12.85 22.00 -2.96
CA MET A 297 -12.82 21.04 -4.05
C MET A 297 -14.19 20.40 -4.28
N PHE A 298 -14.91 20.00 -3.22
CA PHE A 298 -16.25 19.43 -3.34
C PHE A 298 -17.29 20.48 -3.75
N TRP A 299 -17.17 21.69 -3.24
CA TRP A 299 -18.07 22.77 -3.61
C TRP A 299 -17.96 23.14 -5.09
N ILE A 300 -16.75 23.22 -5.63
CA ILE A 300 -16.50 23.41 -7.07
C ILE A 300 -17.03 22.20 -7.85
N GLY A 301 -16.72 20.99 -7.40
CA GLY A 301 -17.16 19.74 -8.03
C GLY A 301 -18.70 19.61 -8.07
N ALA A 302 -19.39 20.06 -7.03
CA ALA A 302 -20.85 20.02 -6.99
C ALA A 302 -21.51 20.91 -8.05
N ARG A 303 -20.82 21.96 -8.50
CA ARG A 303 -21.32 22.80 -9.60
C ARG A 303 -21.33 22.13 -10.97
N TRP A 304 -20.55 21.05 -11.13
CA TRP A 304 -20.53 20.24 -12.34
C TRP A 304 -21.39 18.99 -12.24
N ARG A 305 -22.30 18.98 -11.24
CA ARG A 305 -23.27 17.90 -11.03
C ARG A 305 -24.02 17.65 -12.34
N GLU A 306 -24.19 16.39 -12.68
CA GLU A 306 -25.06 15.97 -13.77
C GLU A 306 -26.46 15.78 -13.18
N ASP A 307 -27.40 16.63 -13.59
CA ASP A 307 -28.80 16.46 -13.24
C ASP A 307 -29.29 15.13 -13.80
N ASP A 308 -30.17 14.47 -13.06
CA ASP A 308 -30.72 13.18 -13.44
C ASP A 308 -31.32 13.28 -14.86
N LEU A 309 -30.53 12.89 -15.85
CA LEU A 309 -31.11 12.56 -17.14
C LEU A 309 -32.20 11.54 -16.88
N PRO A 310 -33.45 11.73 -17.38
CA PRO A 310 -34.49 10.74 -17.22
C PRO A 310 -33.88 9.40 -17.58
N SER A 311 -33.95 8.45 -16.65
CA SER A 311 -33.38 7.11 -16.83
C SER A 311 -33.90 6.58 -18.16
N GLY A 312 -33.13 6.87 -19.24
CA GLY A 312 -33.37 6.29 -20.54
C GLY A 312 -33.50 4.81 -20.28
N SER A 313 -34.60 4.24 -20.68
CA SER A 313 -35.04 2.87 -20.44
C SER A 313 -33.84 1.95 -20.43
N ALA A 314 -33.40 1.56 -19.22
CA ALA A 314 -32.38 0.52 -19.10
C ALA A 314 -32.91 -0.64 -19.92
N LYS A 315 -32.22 -0.98 -21.02
CA LYS A 315 -32.53 -2.19 -21.79
C LYS A 315 -32.76 -3.29 -20.76
N PRO A 316 -33.92 -3.98 -20.81
CA PRO A 316 -34.16 -5.09 -19.90
C PRO A 316 -32.94 -6.00 -20.01
N LEU A 317 -32.16 -6.11 -18.95
CA LEU A 317 -31.14 -7.16 -18.89
C LEU A 317 -31.92 -8.47 -19.09
N ALA A 318 -31.58 -9.19 -20.16
CA ALA A 318 -32.22 -10.46 -20.47
C ALA A 318 -32.34 -11.24 -19.15
N VAL A 319 -33.55 -11.66 -18.81
CA VAL A 319 -33.84 -12.46 -17.62
C VAL A 319 -33.10 -13.77 -17.80
N ALA A 320 -31.84 -13.78 -17.37
CA ALA A 320 -31.05 -15.01 -17.39
C ALA A 320 -31.70 -16.00 -16.42
N ALA A 321 -31.90 -17.24 -16.86
CA ALA A 321 -32.46 -18.28 -16.02
C ALA A 321 -31.71 -18.34 -14.68
N ALA A 322 -32.44 -18.40 -13.57
CA ALA A 322 -31.87 -18.50 -12.24
C ALA A 322 -30.99 -19.74 -12.10
N GLY A 323 -29.93 -19.64 -11.32
CA GLY A 323 -29.18 -20.82 -10.88
C GLY A 323 -30.06 -21.69 -9.96
N THR A 324 -29.88 -23.00 -9.99
CA THR A 324 -30.54 -23.88 -9.03
C THR A 324 -30.01 -23.62 -7.61
N ASP A 325 -30.86 -23.71 -6.60
CA ASP A 325 -30.50 -23.50 -5.19
C ASP A 325 -29.34 -24.39 -4.75
N SER A 326 -29.31 -25.65 -5.25
CA SER A 326 -28.22 -26.59 -5.00
C SER A 326 -26.88 -26.11 -5.57
N ALA A 327 -26.86 -25.54 -6.77
CA ALA A 327 -25.65 -25.04 -7.41
C ALA A 327 -25.09 -23.78 -6.70
N VAL A 328 -25.95 -22.91 -6.18
CA VAL A 328 -25.54 -21.75 -5.36
C VAL A 328 -24.91 -22.23 -4.05
N ARG A 329 -25.51 -23.20 -3.36
CA ARG A 329 -24.95 -23.80 -2.13
C ARG A 329 -23.60 -24.48 -2.41
N LEU A 330 -23.52 -25.25 -3.50
CA LEU A 330 -22.28 -25.92 -3.89
C LEU A 330 -21.17 -24.90 -4.19
N ALA A 331 -21.48 -23.81 -4.90
CA ALA A 331 -20.51 -22.75 -5.16
C ALA A 331 -20.03 -22.07 -3.86
N ALA A 332 -20.93 -21.82 -2.91
CA ALA A 332 -20.57 -21.27 -1.60
C ALA A 332 -19.62 -22.21 -0.82
N VAL A 333 -19.96 -23.50 -0.74
CA VAL A 333 -19.12 -24.50 -0.06
C VAL A 333 -17.77 -24.63 -0.76
N ALA A 334 -17.74 -24.76 -2.10
CA ALA A 334 -16.51 -24.84 -2.87
C ALA A 334 -15.61 -23.59 -2.64
N THR A 335 -16.22 -22.41 -2.57
CA THR A 335 -15.49 -21.15 -2.30
C THR A 335 -14.80 -21.20 -0.93
N VAL A 336 -15.51 -21.65 0.11
CA VAL A 336 -14.94 -21.76 1.48
C VAL A 336 -13.85 -22.82 1.54
N LEU A 337 -14.08 -23.99 0.92
CA LEU A 337 -13.08 -25.07 0.90
C LEU A 337 -11.79 -24.63 0.17
N VAL A 338 -11.92 -23.99 -0.98
CA VAL A 338 -10.75 -23.47 -1.74
C VAL A 338 -10.02 -22.38 -0.94
N ALA A 339 -10.75 -21.50 -0.24
CA ALA A 339 -10.14 -20.50 0.63
C ALA A 339 -9.33 -21.14 1.78
N ALA A 340 -9.85 -22.21 2.40
CA ALA A 340 -9.21 -22.89 3.53
C ALA A 340 -7.91 -23.63 3.17
N VAL A 341 -7.68 -23.94 1.89
CA VAL A 341 -6.44 -24.62 1.44
C VAL A 341 -5.20 -23.79 1.79
N TRP A 342 -5.26 -22.47 1.68
CA TRP A 342 -4.09 -21.62 1.76
C TRP A 342 -3.53 -21.46 3.18
N PRO A 343 -4.34 -21.22 4.23
CA PRO A 343 -3.83 -21.25 5.60
C PRO A 343 -3.32 -22.62 6.02
N LEU A 344 -3.90 -23.70 5.50
CA LEU A 344 -3.38 -25.06 5.73
C LEU A 344 -2.00 -25.23 5.08
N ALA A 345 -1.81 -24.71 3.86
CA ALA A 345 -0.52 -24.71 3.19
C ALA A 345 0.52 -23.88 3.96
N GLN A 346 0.14 -22.68 4.44
CA GLN A 346 1.01 -21.87 5.30
C GLN A 346 1.41 -22.62 6.56
N TRP A 347 0.45 -23.19 7.27
CA TRP A 347 0.72 -23.96 8.49
C TRP A 347 1.68 -25.13 8.24
N GLN A 348 1.59 -25.79 7.07
CA GLN A 348 2.53 -26.85 6.71
C GLN A 348 3.95 -26.30 6.45
N ILE A 349 4.09 -25.11 5.84
CA ILE A 349 5.38 -24.44 5.63
C ILE A 349 6.00 -23.99 6.96
N ASP A 350 5.16 -23.53 7.89
CA ASP A 350 5.61 -22.98 9.18
C ASP A 350 5.86 -24.07 10.25
N ARG A 351 5.61 -25.34 9.95
CA ARG A 351 5.87 -26.45 10.89
C ARG A 351 7.34 -26.63 11.23
N ASP A 352 8.23 -26.36 10.28
CA ASP A 352 9.68 -26.55 10.42
C ASP A 352 10.35 -25.28 10.94
N THR A 353 9.89 -24.77 12.07
CA THR A 353 10.54 -23.63 12.73
C THR A 353 11.85 -24.09 13.38
N ALA A 354 12.94 -23.37 13.08
CA ALA A 354 14.22 -23.61 13.73
C ALA A 354 14.18 -23.19 15.21
N PRO A 355 15.02 -23.75 16.09
CA PRO A 355 15.13 -23.28 17.46
C PRO A 355 15.41 -21.78 17.54
N PRO A 356 14.86 -21.07 18.55
CA PRO A 356 15.15 -19.66 18.73
C PRO A 356 16.64 -19.42 18.91
N LEU A 357 17.16 -18.43 18.19
CA LEU A 357 18.57 -18.05 18.26
C LEU A 357 18.75 -16.97 19.35
N SER A 358 19.66 -17.19 20.31
CA SER A 358 20.00 -16.22 21.35
C SER A 358 21.28 -15.43 21.07
N GLN A 359 22.21 -16.00 20.30
CA GLN A 359 23.51 -15.38 19.99
C GLN A 359 23.98 -15.75 18.59
N LEU A 360 24.73 -14.83 17.96
CA LEU A 360 25.46 -15.12 16.73
C LEU A 360 26.67 -16.01 17.04
N SER A 361 27.07 -16.82 16.07
CA SER A 361 28.40 -17.46 16.14
C SER A 361 29.50 -16.39 16.32
N PRO A 362 30.55 -16.67 17.09
CA PRO A 362 31.59 -15.68 17.31
C PRO A 362 32.20 -15.18 16.01
N LEU A 363 32.41 -13.87 15.92
CA LEU A 363 33.09 -13.26 14.80
C LEU A 363 34.59 -13.61 14.92
N GLY A 364 35.12 -14.28 13.91
CA GLY A 364 36.55 -14.62 13.85
C GLY A 364 37.44 -13.37 13.70
N PRO A 365 38.78 -13.53 13.86
CA PRO A 365 39.71 -12.44 13.69
C PRO A 365 39.71 -11.96 12.22
N ILE A 366 39.67 -10.65 12.02
CA ILE A 366 39.74 -10.01 10.71
C ILE A 366 41.21 -9.65 10.41
N ALA A 367 41.72 -10.13 9.29
CA ALA A 367 43.14 -9.94 8.95
C ALA A 367 43.51 -8.44 8.88
N GLY A 368 44.53 -8.05 9.65
CA GLY A 368 45.01 -6.67 9.73
C GLY A 368 44.16 -5.70 10.52
N TRP A 369 43.01 -6.13 11.06
CA TRP A 369 42.10 -5.28 11.86
C TRP A 369 42.02 -5.78 13.30
N GLN A 370 42.21 -4.89 14.25
CA GLN A 370 42.13 -5.18 15.67
C GLN A 370 40.83 -4.61 16.26
N ASN A 371 40.27 -5.27 17.29
CA ASN A 371 39.09 -4.77 17.97
C ASN A 371 39.46 -3.48 18.74
N ALA A 372 38.75 -2.40 18.45
CA ALA A 372 38.96 -1.08 19.06
C ALA A 372 37.63 -0.52 19.57
N PRO A 373 37.28 -0.72 20.86
CA PRO A 373 36.00 -0.29 21.42
C PRO A 373 35.77 1.22 21.38
N GLN A 374 36.83 2.00 21.18
CA GLN A 374 36.81 3.47 21.12
C GLN A 374 37.23 3.92 19.71
N GLY A 375 36.68 5.03 19.23
CA GLY A 375 37.07 5.61 17.93
C GLY A 375 35.93 5.98 16.99
N LEU A 376 34.72 5.51 17.29
CA LEU A 376 33.50 5.93 16.58
C LEU A 376 32.46 6.50 17.56
N PRO A 377 31.60 7.43 17.12
CA PRO A 377 30.50 7.93 17.92
C PRO A 377 29.55 6.78 18.31
N ASP A 378 28.85 6.95 19.44
CA ASP A 378 27.79 6.04 19.85
C ASP A 378 26.60 6.21 18.90
N TRP A 379 26.60 5.41 17.85
CA TRP A 379 25.52 5.32 16.87
C TRP A 379 25.17 3.87 16.64
N ARG A 380 23.86 3.61 16.61
CA ARG A 380 23.32 2.28 16.32
C ARG A 380 22.19 2.41 15.29
N PRO A 381 22.19 1.58 14.24
CA PRO A 381 21.08 1.55 13.31
C PRO A 381 19.80 1.04 14.00
N ARG A 382 18.68 1.66 13.68
CA ARG A 382 17.38 1.27 14.22
C ARG A 382 16.84 0.06 13.46
N PHE A 383 17.33 -1.11 13.83
CA PHE A 383 16.80 -2.40 13.40
C PHE A 383 16.19 -3.09 14.63
N GLU A 384 14.92 -3.49 14.51
CA GLU A 384 14.14 -3.98 15.64
C GLU A 384 13.85 -5.48 15.47
N ASN A 385 13.55 -6.15 16.60
CA ASN A 385 13.09 -7.53 16.67
C ASN A 385 14.00 -8.56 15.95
N TYR A 386 15.30 -8.30 15.83
CA TYR A 386 16.27 -9.30 15.38
C TYR A 386 16.37 -10.45 16.38
N SER A 387 16.72 -11.65 15.92
CA SER A 387 16.95 -12.82 16.78
C SER A 387 18.25 -12.69 17.56
N ALA A 388 19.29 -12.15 16.90
CA ALA A 388 20.58 -11.86 17.54
C ALA A 388 21.26 -10.70 16.82
N SER A 389 22.12 -9.97 17.51
CA SER A 389 22.93 -8.91 16.87
C SER A 389 24.30 -8.79 17.51
N THR A 390 25.26 -8.29 16.75
CA THR A 390 26.54 -7.84 17.25
C THR A 390 26.92 -6.49 16.65
N GLN A 391 27.60 -5.66 17.45
CA GLN A 391 28.17 -4.40 16.99
C GLN A 391 29.59 -4.31 17.52
N SER A 392 30.54 -4.07 16.64
CA SER A 392 31.96 -4.02 16.98
C SER A 392 32.65 -2.94 16.15
N THR A 393 33.70 -2.36 16.71
CA THR A 393 34.55 -1.38 16.04
C THR A 393 35.96 -1.98 15.86
N PHE A 394 36.54 -1.73 14.72
CA PHE A 394 37.86 -2.27 14.32
C PHE A 394 38.76 -1.15 13.86
N GLU A 395 40.07 -1.32 14.09
CA GLU A 395 41.10 -0.38 13.72
C GLU A 395 42.21 -1.08 12.93
N ASN A 396 42.74 -0.40 11.90
CA ASN A 396 43.89 -0.79 11.12
C ASN A 396 44.67 0.46 10.69
N GLY A 397 45.85 0.69 11.30
CA GLY A 397 46.74 1.79 10.92
C GLY A 397 46.12 3.17 10.97
N GLY A 398 45.33 3.46 12.00
CA GLY A 398 44.59 4.73 12.17
C GLY A 398 43.27 4.81 11.40
N ARG A 399 42.92 3.80 10.59
CA ARG A 399 41.57 3.70 9.99
C ARG A 399 40.62 2.98 10.91
N VAL A 400 39.48 3.57 11.18
CA VAL A 400 38.48 2.99 12.09
C VAL A 400 37.19 2.67 11.34
N ALA A 401 36.72 1.42 11.44
CA ALA A 401 35.49 0.94 10.82
C ALA A 401 34.59 0.26 11.86
N GLY A 402 33.29 0.58 11.83
CA GLY A 402 32.27 -0.10 12.61
C GLY A 402 31.56 -1.18 11.79
N LEU A 403 31.18 -2.26 12.45
CA LEU A 403 30.37 -3.34 11.90
C LEU A 403 29.15 -3.56 12.79
N PHE A 404 27.97 -3.57 12.20
CA PHE A 404 26.74 -4.05 12.82
C PHE A 404 26.19 -5.22 12.00
N LEU A 405 25.88 -6.34 12.68
CA LEU A 405 25.19 -7.50 12.13
C LEU A 405 23.89 -7.70 12.90
N GLY A 406 22.76 -7.67 12.21
CA GLY A 406 21.45 -7.99 12.76
C GLY A 406 20.89 -9.23 12.07
N TYR A 407 20.72 -10.34 12.81
CA TYR A 407 20.31 -11.64 12.29
C TYR A 407 18.83 -11.92 12.61
N TYR A 408 18.11 -12.46 11.63
CA TYR A 408 16.69 -12.78 11.70
C TYR A 408 16.47 -14.25 11.39
N ARG A 409 15.72 -14.94 12.24
CA ARG A 409 15.28 -16.34 12.11
C ARG A 409 13.85 -16.45 12.58
N ASN A 410 13.06 -17.30 11.97
CA ASN A 410 11.62 -17.47 12.21
C ASN A 410 10.89 -16.12 12.07
N GLN A 411 11.03 -15.53 10.87
CA GLN A 411 10.44 -14.23 10.56
C GLN A 411 8.92 -14.31 10.47
N ASP A 412 8.27 -13.32 11.01
CA ASP A 412 6.84 -13.11 11.01
C ASP A 412 6.49 -11.65 10.67
N GLN A 413 5.26 -11.25 10.84
CA GLN A 413 4.83 -9.88 10.54
C GLN A 413 5.43 -8.83 11.48
N GLN A 414 5.87 -9.21 12.67
CA GLN A 414 6.51 -8.32 13.65
C GLN A 414 8.04 -8.41 13.63
N ARG A 415 8.56 -9.59 13.33
CA ARG A 415 10.01 -9.89 13.29
C ARG A 415 10.43 -10.15 11.85
N LYS A 416 10.92 -9.15 11.16
CA LYS A 416 11.35 -9.29 9.76
C LYS A 416 12.53 -8.38 9.43
N LEU A 417 13.44 -8.90 8.61
CA LEU A 417 14.63 -8.17 8.16
C LEU A 417 14.27 -6.89 7.41
N VAL A 418 13.40 -7.00 6.42
CA VAL A 418 12.97 -5.87 5.60
C VAL A 418 11.63 -5.34 6.09
N SER A 419 11.66 -4.20 6.76
CA SER A 419 10.51 -3.49 7.31
C SER A 419 10.67 -1.98 7.13
N SER A 420 9.57 -1.23 7.11
CA SER A 420 9.59 0.24 7.11
C SER A 420 10.14 0.84 8.41
N THR A 421 10.12 0.07 9.51
CA THR A 421 10.69 0.49 10.81
C THR A 421 12.19 0.22 10.92
N ASN A 422 12.75 -0.66 10.08
CA ASN A 422 14.17 -0.98 10.05
C ASN A 422 14.91 0.04 9.18
N VAL A 423 15.43 1.07 9.81
CA VAL A 423 16.10 2.21 9.16
C VAL A 423 17.46 2.50 9.80
N LEU A 424 18.33 3.19 9.09
CA LEU A 424 19.62 3.62 9.65
C LEU A 424 19.44 4.67 10.73
N VAL A 425 18.52 5.63 10.49
CA VAL A 425 18.22 6.75 11.39
C VAL A 425 16.72 7.02 11.33
N ALA A 426 16.07 7.19 12.48
CA ALA A 426 14.67 7.58 12.53
C ALA A 426 14.48 9.02 12.02
N SER A 427 13.31 9.32 11.45
CA SER A 427 13.00 10.66 10.90
C SER A 427 13.02 11.79 11.95
N VAL A 428 12.85 11.43 13.22
CA VAL A 428 12.84 12.36 14.36
C VAL A 428 14.01 12.12 15.31
N ASP A 429 15.10 11.51 14.83
CA ASP A 429 16.29 11.27 15.66
C ASP A 429 16.95 12.60 16.03
N PRO A 430 17.18 12.89 17.35
CA PRO A 430 17.73 14.17 17.78
C PRO A 430 19.22 14.31 17.54
N LEU A 431 19.93 13.20 17.34
CA LEU A 431 21.39 13.17 17.25
C LEU A 431 21.90 13.00 15.84
N TRP A 432 21.21 12.25 15.00
CA TRP A 432 21.65 11.89 13.67
C TRP A 432 20.59 12.16 12.61
N ALA A 433 21.02 12.66 11.46
CA ALA A 433 20.18 12.86 10.28
C ALA A 433 20.82 12.21 9.05
N ARG A 434 20.00 11.58 8.21
CA ARG A 434 20.45 11.10 6.91
C ARG A 434 20.40 12.25 5.89
N VAL A 435 21.56 12.65 5.40
CA VAL A 435 21.72 13.79 4.46
C VAL A 435 21.97 13.35 3.02
N GLY A 436 22.39 12.10 2.80
CA GLY A 436 22.61 11.55 1.47
C GLY A 436 22.30 10.06 1.40
N SER A 437 22.01 9.58 0.20
CA SER A 437 21.84 8.15 -0.08
C SER A 437 22.25 7.84 -1.51
N GLY A 438 22.77 6.62 -1.72
CA GLY A 438 23.21 6.17 -3.03
C GLY A 438 23.37 4.65 -3.10
N LYS A 439 24.02 4.21 -4.15
CA LYS A 439 24.44 2.82 -4.34
C LYS A 439 25.89 2.82 -4.83
N ARG A 440 26.62 1.78 -4.46
CA ARG A 440 28.02 1.57 -4.89
C ARG A 440 28.21 0.09 -5.18
N GLU A 441 29.07 -0.22 -6.15
CA GLU A 441 29.61 -1.56 -6.35
C GLU A 441 30.88 -1.70 -5.56
N ILE A 442 31.02 -2.80 -4.82
CA ILE A 442 32.19 -3.17 -4.04
C ILE A 442 32.60 -4.59 -4.37
N MET A 443 33.88 -4.91 -4.13
CA MET A 443 34.35 -6.30 -4.13
C MET A 443 34.15 -6.89 -2.74
N PHE A 444 33.25 -7.86 -2.63
CA PHE A 444 32.97 -8.58 -1.39
C PHE A 444 33.08 -10.07 -1.64
N ASN A 445 33.98 -10.76 -0.90
CA ASN A 445 34.31 -12.18 -1.14
C ASN A 445 34.64 -12.50 -2.60
N GLN A 446 35.46 -11.67 -3.25
CA GLN A 446 35.86 -11.78 -4.65
C GLN A 446 34.72 -11.72 -5.67
N GLN A 447 33.55 -11.25 -5.24
CA GLN A 447 32.38 -11.04 -6.09
C GLN A 447 32.00 -9.56 -6.09
N ALA A 448 31.55 -9.05 -7.23
CA ALA A 448 30.99 -7.72 -7.31
C ALA A 448 29.62 -7.70 -6.60
N LEU A 449 29.47 -6.84 -5.60
CA LEU A 449 28.26 -6.68 -4.83
C LEU A 449 27.82 -5.21 -4.86
N THR A 450 26.58 -4.96 -5.26
CA THR A 450 25.97 -3.64 -5.07
C THR A 450 25.57 -3.48 -3.61
N VAL A 451 25.97 -2.38 -2.97
CA VAL A 451 25.56 -2.00 -1.61
C VAL A 451 24.81 -0.67 -1.63
N ARG A 452 23.95 -0.46 -0.64
CA ARG A 452 23.36 0.85 -0.38
C ARG A 452 24.35 1.70 0.39
N THR A 453 24.47 2.97 0.03
CA THR A 453 25.27 3.94 0.76
C THR A 453 24.39 5.01 1.36
N ALA A 454 24.75 5.48 2.54
CA ALA A 454 24.11 6.63 3.17
C ALA A 454 25.18 7.53 3.78
N GLN A 455 24.92 8.83 3.77
CA GLN A 455 25.68 9.82 4.51
C GLN A 455 24.84 10.27 5.70
N LEU A 456 25.39 10.14 6.89
CA LEU A 456 24.80 10.59 8.13
C LEU A 456 25.56 11.80 8.65
N ARG A 457 24.81 12.75 9.25
CA ARG A 457 25.37 13.93 9.90
C ARG A 457 24.84 13.98 11.32
N SER A 458 25.73 14.14 12.28
CA SER A 458 25.35 14.35 13.68
C SER A 458 24.99 15.79 13.96
N SER A 459 24.25 16.02 15.07
CA SER A 459 24.00 17.37 15.63
C SER A 459 25.29 18.11 15.96
N GLY A 460 26.37 17.39 16.32
CA GLY A 460 27.73 17.91 16.52
C GLY A 460 28.56 18.05 15.25
N ASN A 461 27.94 18.00 14.07
CA ASN A 461 28.55 18.19 12.74
C ASN A 461 29.51 17.07 12.27
N ALA A 462 29.65 15.95 13.01
CA ALA A 462 30.39 14.79 12.53
C ALA A 462 29.66 14.16 11.33
N ARG A 463 30.44 13.74 10.33
CA ARG A 463 29.93 13.05 9.15
C ARG A 463 30.35 11.60 9.17
N MET A 464 29.45 10.72 8.80
CA MET A 464 29.67 9.26 8.75
C MET A 464 29.11 8.69 7.46
N VAL A 465 29.89 7.85 6.82
CA VAL A 465 29.46 7.07 5.65
C VAL A 465 29.06 5.69 6.14
N VAL A 466 27.94 5.21 5.63
CA VAL A 466 27.36 3.91 6.00
C VAL A 466 27.10 3.11 4.73
N TRP A 467 27.53 1.87 4.71
CA TRP A 467 27.21 0.91 3.67
C TRP A 467 26.35 -0.20 4.24
N GLN A 468 25.28 -0.62 3.51
CA GLN A 468 24.30 -1.59 3.97
C GLN A 468 23.93 -2.57 2.86
N TRP A 469 23.86 -3.85 3.20
CA TRP A 469 23.31 -4.90 2.35
C TRP A 469 22.73 -6.04 3.20
N TYR A 470 22.17 -7.04 2.53
CA TYR A 470 21.50 -8.18 3.15
C TYR A 470 22.16 -9.49 2.73
N TRP A 471 22.12 -10.45 3.63
CA TRP A 471 22.40 -11.86 3.39
C TRP A 471 21.13 -12.67 3.67
N ILE A 472 20.70 -13.54 2.74
CA ILE A 472 19.53 -14.40 2.87
C ILE A 472 19.91 -15.81 2.46
N ASN A 473 20.09 -16.73 3.41
CA ASN A 473 20.41 -18.13 3.17
C ASN A 473 21.56 -18.37 2.16
N GLY A 474 22.58 -17.52 2.16
CA GLY A 474 23.72 -17.58 1.25
C GLY A 474 23.64 -16.66 0.04
N HIS A 475 22.56 -15.93 -0.15
CA HIS A 475 22.41 -14.93 -1.23
C HIS A 475 22.65 -13.52 -0.71
N TRP A 476 23.44 -12.74 -1.43
CA TRP A 476 23.75 -11.35 -1.13
C TRP A 476 22.91 -10.40 -1.98
N THR A 477 22.36 -9.36 -1.40
CA THR A 477 21.63 -8.32 -2.13
C THR A 477 21.50 -7.02 -1.34
N ALA A 478 21.41 -5.89 -2.04
CA ALA A 478 21.01 -4.61 -1.43
C ALA A 478 19.54 -4.26 -1.72
N SER A 479 18.81 -5.09 -2.46
CA SER A 479 17.43 -4.83 -2.85
C SER A 479 16.47 -5.43 -1.83
N ASP A 480 15.54 -4.61 -1.28
CA ASP A 480 14.47 -5.06 -0.41
C ASP A 480 13.57 -6.09 -1.11
N VAL A 481 13.30 -5.87 -2.39
CA VAL A 481 12.46 -6.77 -3.18
C VAL A 481 13.12 -8.13 -3.34
N LEU A 482 14.41 -8.17 -3.74
CA LEU A 482 15.14 -9.43 -3.87
C LEU A 482 15.32 -10.14 -2.53
N ALA A 483 15.57 -9.39 -1.44
CA ALA A 483 15.62 -9.97 -0.09
C ALA A 483 14.31 -10.70 0.25
N LYS A 484 13.16 -10.09 -0.02
CA LYS A 484 11.84 -10.71 0.18
C LYS A 484 11.62 -11.92 -0.72
N VAL A 485 12.03 -11.84 -1.99
CA VAL A 485 11.92 -12.97 -2.93
C VAL A 485 12.80 -14.16 -2.46
N TYR A 486 14.04 -13.91 -2.06
CA TYR A 486 14.93 -14.96 -1.54
C TYR A 486 14.40 -15.56 -0.24
N THR A 487 13.85 -14.76 0.67
CA THR A 487 13.21 -15.24 1.90
C THR A 487 12.03 -16.16 1.57
N ALA A 488 11.13 -15.72 0.68
CA ALA A 488 9.98 -16.51 0.26
C ALA A 488 10.40 -17.84 -0.40
N LEU A 489 11.35 -17.78 -1.34
CA LEU A 489 11.84 -18.97 -2.03
C LEU A 489 12.51 -19.96 -1.05
N SER A 490 13.28 -19.45 -0.08
CA SER A 490 13.94 -20.27 0.93
C SER A 490 12.92 -20.97 1.83
N ARG A 491 11.85 -20.28 2.27
CA ARG A 491 10.76 -20.87 3.06
C ARG A 491 9.99 -21.91 2.25
N LEU A 492 9.62 -21.61 1.01
CA LEU A 492 8.90 -22.53 0.12
C LEU A 492 9.70 -23.82 -0.18
N THR A 493 11.04 -23.74 -0.17
CA THR A 493 11.93 -24.90 -0.41
C THR A 493 12.38 -25.58 0.88
N GLY A 494 11.81 -25.24 2.06
CA GLY A 494 12.13 -25.86 3.35
C GLY A 494 13.52 -25.49 3.90
N LYS A 495 14.18 -24.45 3.35
CA LYS A 495 15.50 -24.00 3.81
C LYS A 495 15.45 -23.02 4.99
N GLY A 496 14.25 -22.66 5.47
CA GLY A 496 14.03 -21.63 6.48
C GLY A 496 14.18 -20.22 5.94
N ASP A 497 14.23 -19.25 6.85
CA ASP A 497 14.24 -17.82 6.54
C ASP A 497 15.44 -17.08 7.16
N ASP A 498 16.50 -17.82 7.45
CA ASP A 498 17.71 -17.27 8.05
C ASP A 498 18.28 -16.14 7.17
N SER A 499 18.39 -14.96 7.77
CA SER A 499 18.82 -13.76 7.05
C SER A 499 19.48 -12.75 7.98
N ALA A 500 20.28 -11.84 7.41
CA ALA A 500 20.95 -10.81 8.18
C ALA A 500 21.04 -9.49 7.41
N VAL A 501 21.05 -8.38 8.16
CA VAL A 501 21.54 -7.10 7.68
C VAL A 501 23.00 -6.95 8.06
N ILE A 502 23.81 -6.52 7.12
CA ILE A 502 25.20 -6.14 7.31
C ILE A 502 25.31 -4.64 7.10
N ILE A 503 25.84 -3.95 8.10
CA ILE A 503 26.07 -2.51 8.05
C ILE A 503 27.50 -2.24 8.48
N ILE A 504 28.29 -1.61 7.60
CA ILE A 504 29.62 -1.10 7.93
C ILE A 504 29.61 0.42 7.84
N TYR A 505 30.35 1.07 8.71
CA TYR A 505 30.36 2.52 8.80
C TYR A 505 31.70 3.08 9.24
N ALA A 506 32.04 4.29 8.77
CA ALA A 506 33.27 5.00 9.14
C ALA A 506 33.03 6.51 9.18
N LEU A 507 33.78 7.23 10.03
CA LEU A 507 33.79 8.70 10.04
C LEU A 507 34.43 9.25 8.76
N GLN A 508 33.91 10.36 8.30
CA GLN A 508 34.41 11.10 7.14
C GLN A 508 34.99 12.44 7.59
N HIS A 509 36.32 12.51 7.69
CA HIS A 509 37.03 13.76 7.96
C HIS A 509 37.38 14.46 6.66
N GLN A 510 37.82 13.71 5.65
CA GLN A 510 38.13 14.20 4.31
C GLN A 510 37.27 13.51 3.25
N ALA A 511 37.10 14.15 2.10
CA ALA A 511 36.32 13.57 1.00
C ALA A 511 36.93 12.22 0.53
N GLY A 512 36.11 11.16 0.51
CA GLY A 512 36.50 9.82 0.06
C GLY A 512 37.25 8.96 1.08
N GLU A 513 37.68 9.50 2.22
CA GLU A 513 38.45 8.78 3.25
C GLU A 513 37.64 7.62 3.86
N ALA A 514 36.39 7.89 4.23
CA ALA A 514 35.50 6.86 4.79
C ALA A 514 35.23 5.74 3.78
N ASP A 515 35.03 6.07 2.50
CA ASP A 515 34.81 5.07 1.46
C ASP A 515 36.04 4.15 1.28
N ALA A 516 37.26 4.71 1.26
CA ALA A 516 38.47 3.93 1.17
C ALA A 516 38.69 3.01 2.40
N THR A 517 38.32 3.49 3.59
CA THR A 517 38.35 2.70 4.83
C THR A 517 37.37 1.54 4.77
N LEU A 518 36.12 1.81 4.34
CA LEU A 518 35.06 0.79 4.24
C LEU A 518 35.35 -0.24 3.15
N GLU A 519 36.02 0.14 2.05
CA GLU A 519 36.42 -0.78 0.99
C GLU A 519 37.51 -1.73 1.48
N ALA A 520 38.51 -1.23 2.18
CA ALA A 520 39.57 -2.04 2.78
C ALA A 520 39.00 -2.99 3.85
N PHE A 521 38.04 -2.50 4.68
CA PHE A 521 37.39 -3.30 5.70
C PHE A 521 36.51 -4.39 5.09
N ALA A 522 35.69 -4.08 4.10
CA ALA A 522 34.82 -5.03 3.42
C ALA A 522 35.61 -6.16 2.76
N GLY A 523 36.75 -5.82 2.13
CA GLY A 523 37.66 -6.81 1.54
C GLY A 523 38.26 -7.77 2.56
N ALA A 524 38.65 -7.28 3.74
CA ALA A 524 39.23 -8.10 4.80
C ALA A 524 38.19 -8.90 5.61
N ALA A 525 37.01 -8.30 5.87
CA ALA A 525 36.01 -8.88 6.72
C ALA A 525 35.03 -9.82 6.00
N GLY A 526 34.99 -9.79 4.68
CA GLY A 526 33.95 -10.46 3.88
C GLY A 526 33.84 -11.96 4.16
N SER A 527 34.94 -12.69 4.10
CA SER A 527 34.96 -14.14 4.36
C SER A 527 34.60 -14.49 5.81
N ILE A 528 34.98 -13.65 6.77
CA ILE A 528 34.72 -13.84 8.19
C ILE A 528 33.22 -13.60 8.45
N ILE A 529 32.64 -12.55 7.88
CA ILE A 529 31.19 -12.28 7.99
C ILE A 529 30.41 -13.45 7.39
N GLU A 530 30.78 -13.93 6.21
CA GLU A 530 30.09 -15.05 5.58
C GLU A 530 30.19 -16.33 6.40
N SER A 531 31.37 -16.68 6.92
CA SER A 531 31.56 -17.86 7.76
C SER A 531 30.74 -17.78 9.04
N THR A 532 30.71 -16.62 9.71
CA THR A 532 29.90 -16.38 10.90
C THR A 532 28.40 -16.58 10.62
N LEU A 533 27.88 -16.03 9.52
CA LEU A 533 26.48 -16.17 9.15
C LEU A 533 26.11 -17.61 8.78
N ARG A 534 27.00 -18.32 8.05
CA ARG A 534 26.82 -19.74 7.71
C ARG A 534 26.84 -20.62 8.94
N GLN A 535 27.81 -20.47 9.84
CA GLN A 535 27.89 -21.21 11.11
C GLN A 535 26.66 -20.96 11.98
N THR A 536 26.19 -19.68 12.07
CA THR A 536 24.98 -19.34 12.80
C THR A 536 23.76 -20.05 12.21
N ARG A 537 23.67 -20.15 10.89
CA ARG A 537 22.60 -20.89 10.20
C ARG A 537 22.71 -22.39 10.51
N GLU A 538 23.89 -22.97 10.42
CA GLU A 538 24.15 -24.40 10.61
C GLU A 538 23.98 -24.88 12.05
N ALA A 539 24.07 -23.97 13.02
CA ALA A 539 23.73 -24.22 14.42
C ALA A 539 22.20 -24.31 14.66
N ARG A 540 21.48 -24.87 13.69
CA ARG A 540 20.03 -25.01 13.64
C ARG A 540 19.53 -26.19 14.46
#